data_3000111994003ff562f053aab9cd7ef0
#
_entry.id   3000111994003ff562f053aab9cd7ef0
#
_cell.length_a   1.000
_cell.length_b   1.000
_cell.length_c   1.000
_cell.angle_alpha   90.00
_cell.angle_beta   90.00
_cell.angle_gamma   90.00
#
_symmetry.space_group_name_H-M   'P 1'
#
loop_
_entity.id
_entity.type
_entity.pdbx_description
1 polymer ?
#
loop_
_entity_poly.entity_id
_entity_poly.type
_entity_poly.pdbx_seq_one_letter_code
_entity_poly.pdbx_strand_id
1 'polypeptide(L)'
;MKRISILVSVLSILICFSSCHRTQNAEGLYVLPHNLTAEAFPAHVEFNWNSSQGAEFDLYLKSGKKFEKLSTVSTSPYLDWSLDESNNSRARTYYMLPHGVNPRTLKADELARVKVDVQVPERSDEALLDLTQRYTTRYFAQFSDAISGMARERSNSTNGNPVTTGGTGFGIMALIAGIERGYVSQEEGFRIFDKIIDFLESVERFHGAWAHWYEPDTRTVHHFSKYDDGADLVETAFLVQGLITLRQYAKFIRPDMSVRIERLVRGVEWDWFTKDGSEENLYWHWSKNYGWKMNHRIKGFDETFITYVLAAASKTHPIKGEVYEKCYKNSDYYYNGKSYFGIELPLGMEYGGPLFFTHYSWLGLNPKGLTDGKVDYFERNRAHALIHYKYAVENPKQHKGFGPDLWGFTSSDDMMVGYTSHHPGTDAENGTVSPTAAISSIVYTPEESLQCLRHLYYDLGETVFGPMGFYDSYNPSLVEGQQVVKSYLAIDQGPIAVMIENYRSSLLWDLFMSAPEIQIGLEALGFTYKK
;
A
#
# COMPACT_ATOMS: atom_id res chain seq x y z
N MET A 1 -8.41 19.73 -70.68
CA MET A 1 -9.63 19.32 -70.03
C MET A 1 -9.45 17.91 -69.49
N LYS A 2 -9.11 17.76 -68.23
CA LYS A 2 -9.17 16.49 -67.48
C LYS A 2 -9.83 16.80 -66.13
N ARG A 3 -10.96 16.21 -65.91
CA ARG A 3 -11.77 16.30 -64.66
C ARG A 3 -11.07 15.47 -63.56
N ILE A 4 -10.75 16.08 -62.43
CA ILE A 4 -10.33 15.41 -61.23
C ILE A 4 -11.56 15.18 -60.36
N SER A 5 -11.90 13.91 -60.16
CA SER A 5 -12.94 13.49 -59.23
C SER A 5 -12.37 13.43 -57.84
N ILE A 6 -12.88 14.24 -56.93
CA ILE A 6 -12.54 14.20 -55.51
C ILE A 6 -13.46 13.17 -54.85
N LEU A 7 -12.86 12.09 -54.35
CA LEU A 7 -13.55 11.09 -53.52
C LEU A 7 -13.62 11.66 -52.11
N VAL A 8 -14.82 12.02 -51.63
CA VAL A 8 -15.06 12.38 -50.25
C VAL A 8 -15.33 11.10 -49.49
N SER A 9 -14.37 10.68 -48.66
CA SER A 9 -14.48 9.58 -47.72
C SER A 9 -15.24 10.10 -46.49
N VAL A 10 -16.49 9.67 -46.34
CA VAL A 10 -17.31 9.94 -45.14
C VAL A 10 -16.87 8.98 -44.04
N LEU A 11 -16.11 9.49 -43.10
CA LEU A 11 -15.74 8.80 -41.86
C LEU A 11 -16.97 8.82 -40.93
N SER A 12 -17.68 7.73 -40.82
CA SER A 12 -18.80 7.56 -39.89
C SER A 12 -18.24 7.46 -38.47
N ILE A 13 -18.25 8.56 -37.75
CA ILE A 13 -18.03 8.55 -36.30
C ILE A 13 -19.26 7.96 -35.64
N LEU A 14 -19.18 6.71 -35.19
CA LEU A 14 -20.17 6.13 -34.27
C LEU A 14 -20.02 6.86 -32.92
N ILE A 15 -20.79 7.91 -32.73
CA ILE A 15 -21.00 8.49 -31.40
C ILE A 15 -21.97 7.53 -30.70
N CYS A 16 -21.43 6.72 -29.77
CA CYS A 16 -22.25 6.01 -28.80
C CYS A 16 -22.95 7.06 -27.91
N PHE A 17 -24.14 7.47 -28.27
CA PHE A 17 -25.06 8.14 -27.36
C PHE A 17 -25.44 7.12 -26.27
N SER A 18 -24.77 7.10 -25.12
CA SER A 18 -25.37 6.52 -23.93
C SER A 18 -26.65 7.30 -23.67
N SER A 19 -27.79 6.63 -23.79
CA SER A 19 -29.09 7.24 -23.56
C SER A 19 -29.21 7.64 -22.10
N CYS A 20 -28.92 8.92 -21.81
CA CYS A 20 -29.31 9.53 -20.55
C CYS A 20 -30.82 9.43 -20.41
N HIS A 21 -31.31 8.59 -19.53
CA HIS A 21 -32.73 8.51 -19.21
C HIS A 21 -33.12 9.78 -18.42
N ARG A 22 -33.68 10.75 -19.12
CA ARG A 22 -34.26 11.95 -18.52
C ARG A 22 -35.71 11.67 -18.15
N THR A 23 -36.04 11.82 -16.88
CA THR A 23 -37.42 11.77 -16.40
C THR A 23 -37.91 13.18 -16.11
N GLN A 24 -39.18 13.46 -16.39
CA GLN A 24 -39.81 14.77 -16.16
C GLN A 24 -40.79 14.65 -14.98
N ASN A 25 -40.70 15.55 -14.00
CA ASN A 25 -41.75 15.79 -13.04
C ASN A 25 -42.29 17.25 -13.19
N ALA A 26 -43.20 17.67 -12.33
CA ALA A 26 -43.81 18.98 -12.38
C ALA A 26 -42.81 20.15 -12.12
N GLU A 27 -41.54 19.86 -11.75
CA GLU A 27 -40.53 20.85 -11.36
C GLU A 27 -39.34 20.91 -12.35
N GLY A 28 -39.28 20.06 -13.39
CA GLY A 28 -38.23 20.12 -14.41
C GLY A 28 -37.56 18.76 -14.76
N LEU A 29 -36.53 18.82 -15.61
CA LEU A 29 -35.73 17.66 -16.05
C LEU A 29 -34.61 17.39 -15.05
N TYR A 30 -34.56 16.19 -14.50
CA TYR A 30 -33.44 15.73 -13.67
C TYR A 30 -32.80 14.46 -14.25
N VAL A 31 -31.54 14.20 -13.87
CA VAL A 31 -30.76 13.03 -14.31
C VAL A 31 -30.67 12.07 -13.13
N LEU A 32 -31.12 10.84 -13.33
CA LEU A 32 -30.95 9.77 -12.33
C LEU A 32 -29.50 9.24 -12.31
N PRO A 33 -29.01 8.74 -11.16
CA PRO A 33 -27.74 8.04 -11.12
C PRO A 33 -27.80 6.77 -11.99
N HIS A 34 -26.73 6.54 -12.77
CA HIS A 34 -26.64 5.35 -13.64
C HIS A 34 -25.78 4.27 -12.95
N ASN A 35 -26.09 3.00 -13.20
CA ASN A 35 -25.35 1.86 -12.66
C ASN A 35 -25.17 1.95 -11.14
N LEU A 36 -26.20 2.41 -10.43
CA LEU A 36 -26.17 2.49 -8.99
C LEU A 36 -26.03 1.09 -8.39
N THR A 37 -24.97 0.89 -7.62
CA THR A 37 -24.72 -0.31 -6.82
C THR A 37 -24.42 0.08 -5.38
N ALA A 38 -24.67 -0.85 -4.46
CA ALA A 38 -24.27 -0.71 -3.07
C ALA A 38 -23.76 -2.04 -2.53
N GLU A 39 -22.72 -1.97 -1.71
CA GLU A 39 -22.20 -3.11 -0.97
C GLU A 39 -22.09 -2.76 0.50
N ALA A 40 -22.62 -3.61 1.38
CA ALA A 40 -22.57 -3.38 2.81
C ALA A 40 -21.39 -4.11 3.45
N PHE A 41 -20.73 -3.41 4.34
CA PHE A 41 -19.65 -3.87 5.20
C PHE A 41 -20.07 -3.80 6.67
N PRO A 42 -19.30 -4.34 7.63
CA PRO A 42 -19.74 -4.41 9.02
C PRO A 42 -20.06 -3.08 9.71
N ALA A 43 -19.50 -1.94 9.22
CA ALA A 43 -19.74 -0.62 9.78
C ALA A 43 -20.09 0.47 8.75
N HIS A 44 -20.05 0.18 7.45
CA HIS A 44 -20.43 1.15 6.42
C HIS A 44 -21.09 0.49 5.21
N VAL A 45 -21.70 1.32 4.36
CA VAL A 45 -22.19 0.92 3.04
C VAL A 45 -21.47 1.75 1.99
N GLU A 46 -20.85 1.08 1.02
CA GLU A 46 -20.24 1.74 -0.14
C GLU A 46 -21.24 1.82 -1.29
N PHE A 47 -21.42 3.03 -1.82
CA PHE A 47 -22.26 3.30 -3.00
C PHE A 47 -21.37 3.67 -4.19
N ASN A 48 -21.65 3.05 -5.33
CA ASN A 48 -21.02 3.36 -6.60
C ASN A 48 -22.08 3.71 -7.64
N TRP A 49 -21.84 4.76 -8.43
CA TRP A 49 -22.70 5.19 -9.54
C TRP A 49 -21.94 5.95 -10.59
N ASN A 50 -22.54 6.07 -11.76
CA ASN A 50 -22.07 6.96 -12.81
C ASN A 50 -23.00 8.17 -12.92
N SER A 51 -22.44 9.36 -13.11
CA SER A 51 -23.20 10.61 -13.27
C SER A 51 -22.46 11.58 -14.19
N SER A 52 -23.18 12.63 -14.64
CA SER A 52 -22.54 13.79 -15.26
C SER A 52 -21.74 14.58 -14.23
N GLN A 53 -20.70 15.27 -14.69
CA GLN A 53 -19.86 16.09 -13.82
C GLN A 53 -20.70 17.13 -13.07
N GLY A 54 -20.52 17.25 -11.76
CA GLY A 54 -21.21 18.20 -10.90
C GLY A 54 -22.64 17.82 -10.52
N ALA A 55 -23.10 16.59 -10.84
CA ALA A 55 -24.41 16.12 -10.38
C ALA A 55 -24.38 15.80 -8.88
N GLU A 56 -25.39 16.27 -8.16
CA GLU A 56 -25.60 15.99 -6.75
C GLU A 56 -26.80 15.07 -6.55
N PHE A 57 -26.69 14.17 -5.58
CA PHE A 57 -27.73 13.21 -5.24
C PHE A 57 -28.00 13.21 -3.74
N ASP A 58 -29.27 13.04 -3.38
CA ASP A 58 -29.68 12.83 -2.00
C ASP A 58 -29.80 11.34 -1.71
N LEU A 59 -29.09 10.86 -0.70
CA LEU A 59 -29.16 9.47 -0.22
C LEU A 59 -30.21 9.37 0.87
N TYR A 60 -31.17 8.44 0.69
CA TYR A 60 -32.24 8.17 1.64
C TYR A 60 -32.17 6.74 2.14
N LEU A 61 -32.37 6.54 3.46
CA LEU A 61 -32.68 5.26 4.06
C LEU A 61 -34.20 5.10 4.18
N LYS A 62 -34.73 3.92 3.79
CA LYS A 62 -36.16 3.60 3.96
C LYS A 62 -36.38 2.77 5.21
N SER A 63 -37.23 3.26 6.12
CA SER A 63 -37.71 2.53 7.29
C SER A 63 -39.23 2.48 7.27
N GLY A 64 -39.80 1.32 6.94
CA GLY A 64 -41.23 1.15 6.75
C GLY A 64 -41.78 2.06 5.64
N LYS A 65 -42.64 3.03 6.01
CA LYS A 65 -43.20 4.05 5.08
C LYS A 65 -42.40 5.37 5.07
N LYS A 66 -41.36 5.50 5.91
CA LYS A 66 -40.58 6.73 6.06
C LYS A 66 -39.33 6.67 5.17
N PHE A 67 -39.03 7.79 4.52
CA PHE A 67 -37.73 8.06 3.87
C PHE A 67 -36.98 9.06 4.74
N GLU A 68 -35.80 8.70 5.17
CA GLU A 68 -34.89 9.53 5.95
C GLU A 68 -33.72 9.92 5.08
N LYS A 69 -33.53 11.22 4.88
CA LYS A 69 -32.36 11.73 4.15
C LYS A 69 -31.13 11.61 5.04
N LEU A 70 -30.11 10.91 4.56
CA LEU A 70 -28.84 10.73 5.26
C LEU A 70 -27.83 11.81 4.87
N SER A 71 -27.65 12.02 3.57
CA SER A 71 -26.63 12.95 3.06
C SER A 71 -26.98 13.45 1.66
N THR A 72 -26.26 14.48 1.20
CA THR A 72 -26.15 14.86 -0.20
C THR A 72 -24.75 14.53 -0.69
N VAL A 73 -24.64 13.82 -1.81
CA VAL A 73 -23.40 13.24 -2.33
C VAL A 73 -23.17 13.63 -3.78
N SER A 74 -21.91 13.86 -4.16
CA SER A 74 -21.53 14.27 -5.52
C SER A 74 -20.38 13.42 -6.11
N THR A 75 -19.73 12.61 -5.28
CA THR A 75 -18.56 11.79 -5.66
C THR A 75 -18.81 10.31 -5.42
N SER A 76 -18.44 9.49 -6.41
CA SER A 76 -18.47 8.03 -6.33
C SER A 76 -17.02 7.51 -6.32
N PRO A 77 -16.67 6.53 -5.45
CA PRO A 77 -17.53 5.91 -4.45
C PRO A 77 -17.85 6.82 -3.26
N TYR A 78 -18.97 6.56 -2.58
CA TYR A 78 -19.35 7.19 -1.32
C TYR A 78 -19.51 6.14 -0.23
N LEU A 79 -18.92 6.37 0.94
CA LEU A 79 -19.00 5.50 2.11
C LEU A 79 -19.96 6.11 3.12
N ASP A 80 -21.07 5.42 3.37
CA ASP A 80 -22.06 5.79 4.39
C ASP A 80 -21.77 5.09 5.71
N TRP A 81 -21.37 5.85 6.72
CA TRP A 81 -21.06 5.37 8.06
C TRP A 81 -22.24 5.47 9.03
N SER A 82 -23.45 5.74 8.55
CA SER A 82 -24.66 5.91 9.40
C SER A 82 -25.26 4.59 9.90
N LEU A 83 -24.53 3.46 9.82
CA LEU A 83 -25.01 2.18 10.32
C LEU A 83 -25.11 2.20 11.84
N ASP A 84 -26.36 2.26 12.35
CA ASP A 84 -26.65 2.20 13.77
C ASP A 84 -26.68 0.74 14.28
N GLU A 85 -25.84 0.43 15.25
CA GLU A 85 -25.78 -0.90 15.91
C GLU A 85 -27.05 -1.26 16.68
N SER A 86 -27.78 -0.25 17.17
CA SER A 86 -29.03 -0.46 17.94
C SER A 86 -30.16 -1.05 17.09
N ASN A 87 -30.01 -0.99 15.76
CA ASN A 87 -31.01 -1.49 14.84
C ASN A 87 -30.69 -2.95 14.44
N ASN A 88 -31.36 -3.91 15.07
CA ASN A 88 -31.20 -5.36 14.83
C ASN A 88 -31.50 -5.81 13.39
N SER A 89 -32.06 -4.96 12.53
CA SER A 89 -32.29 -5.29 11.12
C SER A 89 -31.03 -5.10 10.30
N ARG A 90 -30.42 -6.20 9.84
CA ARG A 90 -29.28 -6.18 8.93
C ARG A 90 -29.67 -5.84 7.48
N ALA A 91 -30.95 -6.02 7.12
CA ALA A 91 -31.46 -5.65 5.81
C ALA A 91 -31.71 -4.14 5.76
N ARG A 92 -31.14 -3.46 4.76
CA ARG A 92 -31.30 -2.03 4.54
C ARG A 92 -31.76 -1.77 3.10
N THR A 93 -32.64 -0.79 2.94
CA THR A 93 -33.09 -0.33 1.63
C THR A 93 -32.75 1.14 1.49
N TYR A 94 -31.96 1.46 0.48
CA TYR A 94 -31.55 2.83 0.18
C TYR A 94 -32.12 3.31 -1.15
N TYR A 95 -32.21 4.61 -1.28
CA TYR A 95 -32.58 5.29 -2.51
C TYR A 95 -31.63 6.47 -2.74
N MET A 96 -31.11 6.60 -3.96
CA MET A 96 -30.28 7.72 -4.36
C MET A 96 -31.00 8.55 -5.42
N LEU A 97 -31.42 9.74 -5.06
CA LEU A 97 -32.22 10.62 -5.90
C LEU A 97 -31.46 11.89 -6.26
N PRO A 98 -31.77 12.51 -7.41
CA PRO A 98 -31.26 13.83 -7.72
C PRO A 98 -31.54 14.81 -6.57
N HIS A 99 -30.59 15.70 -6.29
CA HIS A 99 -30.71 16.66 -5.18
C HIS A 99 -32.04 17.44 -5.22
N GLY A 100 -32.72 17.51 -4.09
CA GLY A 100 -33.99 18.20 -3.92
C GLY A 100 -35.23 17.42 -4.38
N VAL A 101 -35.09 16.24 -4.98
CA VAL A 101 -36.23 15.42 -5.42
C VAL A 101 -36.82 14.64 -4.24
N ASN A 102 -38.13 14.82 -4.03
CA ASN A 102 -38.83 14.09 -2.96
C ASN A 102 -39.17 12.67 -3.42
N PRO A 103 -38.73 11.60 -2.70
CA PRO A 103 -39.00 10.21 -3.09
C PRO A 103 -40.50 9.87 -3.22
N ARG A 104 -41.38 10.61 -2.54
CA ARG A 104 -42.83 10.38 -2.60
C ARG A 104 -43.51 10.93 -3.86
N THR A 105 -42.81 11.75 -4.65
CA THR A 105 -43.34 12.32 -5.89
C THR A 105 -42.99 11.48 -7.10
N LEU A 106 -42.07 10.52 -6.97
CA LEU A 106 -41.65 9.62 -8.04
C LEU A 106 -42.67 8.51 -8.30
N LYS A 107 -42.78 8.10 -9.56
CA LYS A 107 -43.52 6.90 -9.94
C LYS A 107 -42.77 5.65 -9.46
N ALA A 108 -43.48 4.54 -9.33
CA ALA A 108 -42.93 3.29 -8.82
C ALA A 108 -41.77 2.76 -9.67
N ASP A 109 -41.84 2.91 -11.00
CA ASP A 109 -40.78 2.50 -11.92
C ASP A 109 -39.52 3.38 -11.86
N GLU A 110 -39.69 4.68 -11.61
CA GLU A 110 -38.58 5.62 -11.41
C GLU A 110 -37.89 5.32 -10.07
N LEU A 111 -38.69 5.11 -9.02
CA LEU A 111 -38.18 4.79 -7.68
C LEU A 111 -37.42 3.45 -7.66
N ALA A 112 -37.87 2.49 -8.47
CA ALA A 112 -37.19 1.19 -8.59
C ALA A 112 -35.79 1.27 -9.19
N ARG A 113 -35.52 2.25 -10.09
CA ARG A 113 -34.21 2.45 -10.74
C ARG A 113 -33.14 3.03 -9.84
N VAL A 114 -33.54 3.68 -8.76
CA VAL A 114 -32.66 4.39 -7.81
C VAL A 114 -32.63 3.71 -6.45
N LYS A 115 -33.18 2.50 -6.38
CA LYS A 115 -33.26 1.66 -5.19
C LYS A 115 -32.11 0.66 -5.16
N VAL A 116 -31.50 0.48 -3.99
CA VAL A 116 -30.60 -0.63 -3.69
C VAL A 116 -30.96 -1.24 -2.34
N ASP A 117 -30.94 -2.58 -2.30
CA ASP A 117 -31.12 -3.35 -1.07
C ASP A 117 -29.79 -4.01 -0.71
N VAL A 118 -29.39 -3.93 0.55
CA VAL A 118 -28.15 -4.52 1.06
C VAL A 118 -28.40 -5.31 2.33
N GLN A 119 -27.52 -6.27 2.59
CA GLN A 119 -27.49 -7.05 3.83
C GLN A 119 -26.18 -6.76 4.54
N VAL A 120 -26.24 -6.11 5.70
CA VAL A 120 -25.04 -5.79 6.50
C VAL A 120 -24.50 -7.10 7.09
N PRO A 121 -23.21 -7.43 6.86
CA PRO A 121 -22.61 -8.66 7.40
C PRO A 121 -22.37 -8.57 8.92
N GLU A 122 -22.08 -9.72 9.53
CA GLU A 122 -21.66 -9.77 10.93
C GLU A 122 -20.27 -9.23 11.12
N ARG A 123 -20.03 -8.62 12.28
CA ARG A 123 -18.69 -8.22 12.71
C ARG A 123 -17.88 -9.46 13.05
N SER A 124 -16.72 -9.60 12.41
CA SER A 124 -15.72 -10.60 12.73
C SER A 124 -14.35 -10.11 12.32
N ASP A 125 -13.30 -10.65 12.94
CA ASP A 125 -11.92 -10.28 12.57
C ASP A 125 -11.59 -10.69 11.13
N GLU A 126 -12.08 -11.86 10.69
CA GLU A 126 -11.88 -12.31 9.32
C GLU A 126 -12.54 -11.37 8.30
N ALA A 127 -13.78 -10.93 8.55
CA ALA A 127 -14.44 -9.95 7.69
C ALA A 127 -13.73 -8.60 7.70
N LEU A 128 -13.17 -8.20 8.84
CA LEU A 128 -12.42 -6.96 9.00
C LEU A 128 -11.08 -7.01 8.28
N LEU A 129 -10.35 -8.12 8.37
CA LEU A 129 -9.11 -8.36 7.62
C LEU A 129 -9.37 -8.41 6.11
N ASP A 130 -10.42 -9.09 5.70
CA ASP A 130 -10.81 -9.23 4.29
C ASP A 130 -11.12 -7.87 3.67
N LEU A 131 -11.96 -7.07 4.31
CA LEU A 131 -12.27 -5.73 3.81
C LEU A 131 -11.04 -4.81 3.81
N THR A 132 -10.22 -4.85 4.88
CA THR A 132 -9.02 -3.99 4.96
C THR A 132 -8.06 -4.32 3.82
N GLN A 133 -7.77 -5.59 3.61
CA GLN A 133 -6.90 -6.06 2.53
C GLN A 133 -7.48 -5.72 1.15
N ARG A 134 -8.79 -5.92 0.95
CA ARG A 134 -9.48 -5.60 -0.30
C ARG A 134 -9.41 -4.11 -0.64
N TYR A 135 -9.70 -3.22 0.32
CA TYR A 135 -9.64 -1.78 0.10
C TYR A 135 -8.22 -1.30 -0.16
N THR A 136 -7.25 -1.80 0.60
CA THR A 136 -5.84 -1.47 0.41
C THR A 136 -5.32 -1.94 -0.96
N THR A 137 -5.75 -3.11 -1.44
CA THR A 137 -5.40 -3.62 -2.77
C THR A 137 -5.88 -2.69 -3.89
N ARG A 138 -6.95 -1.91 -3.69
CA ARG A 138 -7.46 -0.94 -4.68
C ARG A 138 -6.43 0.13 -5.03
N TYR A 139 -5.55 0.51 -4.09
CA TYR A 139 -4.47 1.45 -4.38
C TYR A 139 -3.61 0.96 -5.56
N PHE A 140 -3.27 -0.31 -5.56
CA PHE A 140 -2.43 -0.91 -6.59
C PHE A 140 -3.21 -1.35 -7.83
N ALA A 141 -4.47 -1.72 -7.70
CA ALA A 141 -5.29 -2.18 -8.82
C ALA A 141 -5.98 -1.04 -9.58
N GLN A 142 -6.36 0.04 -8.91
CA GLN A 142 -7.22 1.08 -9.48
C GLN A 142 -6.55 2.46 -9.55
N PHE A 143 -5.59 2.75 -8.66
CA PHE A 143 -4.92 4.05 -8.58
C PHE A 143 -3.51 4.04 -9.19
N SER A 144 -2.90 2.88 -9.43
CA SER A 144 -1.63 2.76 -10.16
C SER A 144 -1.68 3.49 -11.50
N ASP A 145 -0.52 3.87 -12.00
CA ASP A 145 -0.42 4.58 -13.27
C ASP A 145 -0.94 3.74 -14.43
N ALA A 146 -1.83 4.30 -15.23
CA ALA A 146 -2.53 3.58 -16.29
C ALA A 146 -1.62 3.16 -17.46
N ILE A 147 -0.50 3.85 -17.68
CA ILE A 147 0.46 3.59 -18.76
C ILE A 147 1.47 2.55 -18.31
N SER A 148 2.16 2.83 -17.21
CA SER A 148 3.26 2.00 -16.70
C SER A 148 2.79 0.81 -15.86
N GLY A 149 1.59 0.85 -15.28
CA GLY A 149 1.13 -0.11 -14.28
C GLY A 149 1.81 0.04 -12.91
N MET A 150 2.86 0.86 -12.82
CA MET A 150 3.61 1.09 -11.59
C MET A 150 2.76 1.81 -10.53
N ALA A 151 3.03 1.56 -9.27
CA ALA A 151 2.38 2.28 -8.18
C ALA A 151 2.78 3.76 -8.21
N ARG A 152 1.78 4.66 -8.11
CA ARG A 152 2.05 6.07 -7.83
C ARG A 152 2.65 6.20 -6.44
N GLU A 153 3.53 7.20 -6.24
CA GLU A 153 4.20 7.37 -4.95
C GLU A 153 3.16 7.68 -3.86
N ARG A 154 2.27 8.65 -4.09
CA ARG A 154 1.20 9.04 -3.16
C ARG A 154 -0.05 9.57 -3.88
N SER A 155 -1.17 9.61 -3.17
CA SER A 155 -2.46 10.06 -3.72
C SER A 155 -2.63 11.59 -3.74
N ASN A 156 -1.90 12.32 -2.91
CA ASN A 156 -1.97 13.77 -2.73
C ASN A 156 -0.75 14.52 -3.28
N SER A 157 -0.05 13.95 -4.25
CA SER A 157 1.14 14.57 -4.83
C SER A 157 0.84 15.94 -5.43
N THR A 158 1.66 16.93 -5.07
CA THR A 158 1.62 18.30 -5.61
C THR A 158 2.77 18.59 -6.59
N ASN A 159 3.71 17.67 -6.72
CA ASN A 159 4.90 17.80 -7.58
C ASN A 159 4.92 16.69 -8.64
N GLY A 160 4.09 16.85 -9.68
CA GLY A 160 3.91 15.80 -10.66
C GLY A 160 3.12 14.62 -10.07
N ASN A 161 3.26 13.45 -10.68
CA ASN A 161 2.63 12.22 -10.19
C ASN A 161 3.58 11.04 -10.45
N PRO A 162 4.77 11.06 -9.85
CA PRO A 162 5.78 10.05 -10.10
C PRO A 162 5.32 8.66 -9.68
N VAL A 163 5.87 7.66 -10.35
CA VAL A 163 5.74 6.27 -9.94
C VAL A 163 6.97 5.86 -9.13
N THR A 164 6.75 5.03 -8.11
CA THR A 164 7.78 4.64 -7.16
C THR A 164 8.28 3.22 -7.41
N THR A 165 9.57 3.03 -7.25
CA THR A 165 10.24 1.74 -7.49
C THR A 165 9.93 0.73 -6.40
N GLY A 166 10.25 1.02 -5.15
CA GLY A 166 10.03 0.10 -4.02
C GLY A 166 8.57 -0.12 -3.72
N GLY A 167 7.77 0.96 -3.71
CA GLY A 167 6.33 0.84 -3.53
C GLY A 167 5.64 -0.01 -4.60
N THR A 168 6.19 -0.03 -5.84
CA THR A 168 5.73 -0.98 -6.88
C THR A 168 6.08 -2.42 -6.54
N GLY A 169 7.25 -2.68 -5.94
CA GLY A 169 7.60 -4.02 -5.46
C GLY A 169 6.61 -4.53 -4.42
N PHE A 170 6.20 -3.68 -3.48
CA PHE A 170 5.16 -4.00 -2.49
C PHE A 170 3.79 -4.18 -3.15
N GLY A 171 3.47 -3.32 -4.13
CA GLY A 171 2.23 -3.40 -4.91
C GLY A 171 2.10 -4.70 -5.72
N ILE A 172 3.18 -5.21 -6.28
CA ILE A 172 3.21 -6.52 -6.95
C ILE A 172 2.77 -7.62 -5.97
N MET A 173 3.30 -7.62 -4.75
CA MET A 173 2.93 -8.61 -3.74
C MET A 173 1.49 -8.43 -3.28
N ALA A 174 1.03 -7.19 -3.09
CA ALA A 174 -0.36 -6.87 -2.76
C ALA A 174 -1.35 -7.32 -3.85
N LEU A 175 -0.98 -7.16 -5.12
CA LEU A 175 -1.79 -7.63 -6.26
C LEU A 175 -1.85 -9.16 -6.34
N ILE A 176 -0.75 -9.88 -6.03
CA ILE A 176 -0.76 -11.35 -5.94
C ILE A 176 -1.76 -11.78 -4.86
N ALA A 177 -1.70 -11.19 -3.67
CA ALA A 177 -2.67 -11.44 -2.60
C ALA A 177 -4.10 -11.13 -3.07
N GLY A 178 -4.30 -10.00 -3.76
CA GLY A 178 -5.59 -9.60 -4.30
C GLY A 178 -6.17 -10.57 -5.33
N ILE A 179 -5.33 -11.19 -6.16
CA ILE A 179 -5.75 -12.23 -7.12
C ILE A 179 -6.18 -13.49 -6.36
N GLU A 180 -5.38 -13.97 -5.43
CA GLU A 180 -5.69 -15.18 -4.65
C GLU A 180 -6.95 -15.03 -3.79
N ARG A 181 -7.25 -13.81 -3.33
CA ARG A 181 -8.47 -13.48 -2.58
C ARG A 181 -9.68 -13.16 -3.48
N GLY A 182 -9.49 -13.06 -4.78
CA GLY A 182 -10.56 -12.71 -5.73
C GLY A 182 -10.97 -11.24 -5.74
N TYR A 183 -10.16 -10.34 -5.15
CA TYR A 183 -10.40 -8.88 -5.21
C TYR A 183 -10.06 -8.30 -6.58
N VAL A 184 -9.12 -8.92 -7.25
CA VAL A 184 -8.67 -8.60 -8.61
C VAL A 184 -8.75 -9.88 -9.44
N SER A 185 -9.30 -9.80 -10.65
CA SER A 185 -9.29 -10.97 -11.53
C SER A 185 -7.86 -11.31 -11.95
N GLN A 186 -7.59 -12.60 -12.19
CA GLN A 186 -6.27 -13.05 -12.66
C GLN A 186 -5.88 -12.33 -13.96
N GLU A 187 -6.83 -12.18 -14.89
CA GLU A 187 -6.60 -11.47 -16.16
C GLU A 187 -6.14 -10.02 -15.93
N GLU A 188 -6.86 -9.28 -15.09
CA GLU A 188 -6.54 -7.89 -14.79
C GLU A 188 -5.19 -7.78 -14.05
N GLY A 189 -4.93 -8.64 -13.05
CA GLY A 189 -3.65 -8.65 -12.33
C GLY A 189 -2.47 -8.91 -13.28
N PHE A 190 -2.56 -9.91 -14.16
CA PHE A 190 -1.49 -10.16 -15.13
C PHE A 190 -1.34 -9.05 -16.17
N ARG A 191 -2.43 -8.38 -16.54
CA ARG A 191 -2.37 -7.19 -17.41
C ARG A 191 -1.60 -6.03 -16.75
N ILE A 192 -1.76 -5.84 -15.45
CA ILE A 192 -0.99 -4.85 -14.68
C ILE A 192 0.48 -5.28 -14.62
N PHE A 193 0.78 -6.54 -14.31
CA PHE A 193 2.16 -7.05 -14.25
C PHE A 193 2.88 -6.93 -15.59
N ASP A 194 2.22 -7.20 -16.73
CA ASP A 194 2.80 -6.99 -18.06
C ASP A 194 3.24 -5.53 -18.26
N LYS A 195 2.38 -4.57 -17.91
CA LYS A 195 2.71 -3.14 -18.00
C LYS A 195 3.92 -2.76 -17.11
N ILE A 196 3.94 -3.24 -15.87
CA ILE A 196 5.06 -3.00 -14.95
C ILE A 196 6.37 -3.52 -15.57
N ILE A 197 6.37 -4.75 -16.07
CA ILE A 197 7.58 -5.36 -16.65
C ILE A 197 8.01 -4.62 -17.91
N ASP A 198 7.08 -4.26 -18.81
CA ASP A 198 7.35 -3.47 -20.00
C ASP A 198 7.97 -2.11 -19.67
N PHE A 199 7.47 -1.46 -18.62
CA PHE A 199 8.01 -0.20 -18.14
C PHE A 199 9.42 -0.37 -17.57
N LEU A 200 9.63 -1.34 -16.70
CA LEU A 200 10.93 -1.63 -16.07
C LEU A 200 12.02 -2.02 -17.08
N GLU A 201 11.66 -2.67 -18.18
CA GLU A 201 12.58 -2.99 -19.29
C GLU A 201 12.94 -1.76 -20.14
N SER A 202 12.10 -0.73 -20.11
CA SER A 202 12.21 0.43 -20.99
C SER A 202 12.87 1.68 -20.38
N VAL A 203 12.88 1.78 -19.05
CA VAL A 203 13.48 2.93 -18.34
C VAL A 203 14.99 2.80 -18.20
N GLU A 204 15.69 3.93 -18.03
CA GLU A 204 17.13 3.93 -17.75
C GLU A 204 17.40 3.27 -16.39
N ARG A 205 18.38 2.38 -16.39
CA ARG A 205 18.91 1.69 -15.21
C ARG A 205 20.38 2.06 -15.03
N PHE A 206 20.82 2.15 -13.79
CA PHE A 206 22.17 2.59 -13.45
C PHE A 206 22.91 1.42 -12.79
N HIS A 207 23.83 0.79 -13.52
CA HIS A 207 24.41 -0.49 -13.09
C HIS A 207 23.34 -1.52 -12.72
N GLY A 208 22.31 -1.55 -13.54
CA GLY A 208 21.18 -2.45 -13.36
C GLY A 208 20.18 -2.08 -12.27
N ALA A 209 20.48 -1.15 -11.38
CA ALA A 209 19.54 -0.63 -10.39
C ALA A 209 18.62 0.42 -10.99
N TRP A 210 17.41 0.54 -10.43
CA TRP A 210 16.44 1.57 -10.79
C TRP A 210 16.60 2.81 -9.91
N ALA A 211 16.08 3.93 -10.41
CA ALA A 211 15.96 5.15 -9.62
C ALA A 211 14.81 5.04 -8.60
N HIS A 212 14.82 5.91 -7.61
CA HIS A 212 13.77 6.01 -6.60
C HIS A 212 12.39 6.21 -7.25
N TRP A 213 12.28 7.22 -8.12
CA TRP A 213 11.06 7.59 -8.84
C TRP A 213 11.27 7.80 -10.33
N TYR A 214 10.21 7.58 -11.10
CA TYR A 214 10.16 7.84 -12.53
C TYR A 214 8.93 8.66 -12.91
N GLU A 215 9.08 9.46 -13.96
CA GLU A 215 7.96 10.06 -14.69
C GLU A 215 7.36 9.02 -15.63
N PRO A 216 6.09 8.60 -15.43
CA PRO A 216 5.52 7.50 -16.22
C PRO A 216 5.36 7.84 -17.71
N ASP A 217 5.05 9.09 -18.06
CA ASP A 217 4.81 9.53 -19.43
C ASP A 217 6.10 9.60 -20.26
N THR A 218 7.16 10.15 -19.67
CA THR A 218 8.45 10.37 -20.37
C THR A 218 9.45 9.25 -20.14
N ARG A 219 9.21 8.38 -19.13
CA ARG A 219 10.12 7.31 -18.70
C ARG A 219 11.48 7.80 -18.22
N THR A 220 11.53 9.04 -17.76
CA THR A 220 12.75 9.65 -17.21
C THR A 220 12.74 9.59 -15.69
N VAL A 221 13.92 9.69 -15.08
CA VAL A 221 14.06 9.76 -13.63
C VAL A 221 13.38 11.03 -13.12
N HIS A 222 12.50 10.88 -12.11
CA HIS A 222 12.04 11.99 -11.29
C HIS A 222 13.00 12.11 -10.09
N HIS A 223 13.72 13.22 -10.00
CA HIS A 223 14.76 13.38 -8.99
C HIS A 223 14.17 13.49 -7.58
N PHE A 224 14.52 12.57 -6.69
CA PHE A 224 14.17 12.67 -5.28
C PHE A 224 14.88 13.86 -4.62
N SER A 225 16.15 14.06 -4.95
CA SER A 225 16.95 15.21 -4.52
C SER A 225 18.02 15.53 -5.57
N LYS A 226 18.80 16.60 -5.33
CA LYS A 226 19.85 17.03 -6.25
C LYS A 226 20.88 15.92 -6.58
N TYR A 227 21.23 15.09 -5.62
CA TYR A 227 22.24 14.04 -5.79
C TYR A 227 21.65 12.64 -5.87
N ASP A 228 20.34 12.54 -5.68
CA ASP A 228 19.54 11.34 -5.86
C ASP A 228 18.74 11.49 -7.17
N ASP A 229 19.49 11.40 -8.27
CA ASP A 229 19.05 11.56 -9.66
C ASP A 229 19.43 10.34 -10.51
N GLY A 230 19.73 9.22 -9.87
CA GLY A 230 20.20 8.00 -10.49
C GLY A 230 19.74 6.75 -9.74
N ALA A 231 20.67 5.82 -9.52
CA ALA A 231 20.38 4.57 -8.82
C ALA A 231 19.98 4.76 -7.36
N ASP A 232 18.92 4.08 -6.94
CA ASP A 232 18.59 3.78 -5.55
C ASP A 232 18.60 2.27 -5.33
N LEU A 233 19.60 1.78 -4.59
CA LEU A 233 19.80 0.34 -4.42
C LEU A 233 18.79 -0.29 -3.44
N VAL A 234 18.29 0.46 -2.48
CA VAL A 234 17.32 -0.01 -1.48
C VAL A 234 15.92 -0.09 -2.10
N GLU A 235 15.50 0.95 -2.82
CA GLU A 235 14.28 0.91 -3.61
C GLU A 235 14.31 -0.24 -4.65
N THR A 236 15.47 -0.41 -5.29
CA THR A 236 15.72 -1.56 -6.18
C THR A 236 15.55 -2.89 -5.45
N ALA A 237 16.03 -3.01 -4.21
CA ALA A 237 15.88 -4.23 -3.43
C ALA A 237 14.40 -4.53 -3.10
N PHE A 238 13.62 -3.52 -2.74
CA PHE A 238 12.18 -3.67 -2.53
C PHE A 238 11.44 -4.09 -3.80
N LEU A 239 11.79 -3.51 -4.94
CA LEU A 239 11.25 -3.93 -6.23
C LEU A 239 11.62 -5.38 -6.57
N VAL A 240 12.89 -5.75 -6.40
CA VAL A 240 13.41 -7.10 -6.68
C VAL A 240 12.75 -8.14 -5.77
N GLN A 241 12.47 -7.81 -4.51
CA GLN A 241 11.69 -8.66 -3.61
C GLN A 241 10.30 -8.98 -4.21
N GLY A 242 9.59 -7.97 -4.69
CA GLY A 242 8.30 -8.15 -5.37
C GLY A 242 8.42 -8.93 -6.69
N LEU A 243 9.43 -8.62 -7.50
CA LEU A 243 9.69 -9.32 -8.76
C LEU A 243 10.02 -10.80 -8.58
N ILE A 244 10.83 -11.17 -7.59
CA ILE A 244 11.13 -12.58 -7.27
C ILE A 244 9.85 -13.30 -6.83
N THR A 245 9.04 -12.66 -6.00
CA THR A 245 7.73 -13.20 -5.55
C THR A 245 6.82 -13.44 -6.76
N LEU A 246 6.71 -12.47 -7.67
CA LEU A 246 5.93 -12.61 -8.91
C LEU A 246 6.49 -13.69 -9.84
N ARG A 247 7.82 -13.79 -9.98
CA ARG A 247 8.45 -14.83 -10.79
C ARG A 247 8.06 -16.22 -10.31
N GLN A 248 8.04 -16.43 -9.00
CA GLN A 248 7.64 -17.71 -8.43
C GLN A 248 6.13 -17.97 -8.60
N TYR A 249 5.30 -16.95 -8.42
CA TYR A 249 3.86 -17.02 -8.65
C TYR A 249 3.52 -17.33 -10.12
N ALA A 250 4.15 -16.61 -11.04
CA ALA A 250 3.92 -16.74 -12.48
C ALA A 250 4.55 -17.99 -13.12
N LYS A 251 5.42 -18.70 -12.43
CA LYS A 251 6.28 -19.76 -12.98
C LYS A 251 5.57 -20.79 -13.87
N PHE A 252 4.37 -21.19 -13.50
CA PHE A 252 3.58 -22.18 -14.23
C PHE A 252 2.39 -21.56 -14.99
N ILE A 253 2.00 -20.32 -14.67
CA ILE A 253 0.87 -19.62 -15.28
C ILE A 253 1.35 -18.83 -16.51
N ARG A 254 2.44 -18.09 -16.37
CA ARG A 254 3.07 -17.23 -17.39
C ARG A 254 4.59 -17.41 -17.36
N PRO A 255 5.10 -18.57 -17.88
CA PRO A 255 6.54 -18.84 -17.89
C PRO A 255 7.35 -17.80 -18.67
N ASP A 256 6.78 -17.20 -19.71
CA ASP A 256 7.36 -16.09 -20.47
C ASP A 256 7.69 -14.88 -19.57
N MET A 257 6.75 -14.50 -18.72
CA MET A 257 6.91 -13.43 -17.73
C MET A 257 8.02 -13.76 -16.73
N SER A 258 8.06 -15.00 -16.23
CA SER A 258 9.11 -15.45 -15.31
C SER A 258 10.52 -15.31 -15.90
N VAL A 259 10.68 -15.59 -17.20
CA VAL A 259 11.97 -15.41 -17.92
C VAL A 259 12.36 -13.93 -18.03
N ARG A 260 11.40 -13.04 -18.30
CA ARG A 260 11.64 -11.60 -18.36
C ARG A 260 12.09 -11.07 -16.99
N ILE A 261 11.38 -11.45 -15.93
CA ILE A 261 11.72 -11.08 -14.54
C ILE A 261 13.12 -11.59 -14.17
N GLU A 262 13.47 -12.85 -14.47
CA GLU A 262 14.81 -13.38 -14.20
C GLU A 262 15.90 -12.53 -14.86
N ARG A 263 15.68 -12.04 -16.09
CA ARG A 263 16.62 -11.16 -16.80
C ARG A 263 16.78 -9.81 -16.09
N LEU A 264 15.67 -9.21 -15.66
CA LEU A 264 15.67 -7.93 -14.92
C LEU A 264 16.45 -8.07 -13.60
N VAL A 265 16.14 -9.10 -12.81
CA VAL A 265 16.78 -9.38 -11.51
C VAL A 265 18.27 -9.64 -11.64
N ARG A 266 18.67 -10.46 -12.62
CA ARG A 266 20.09 -10.77 -12.88
C ARG A 266 20.91 -9.58 -13.36
N GLY A 267 20.26 -8.58 -13.93
CA GLY A 267 20.92 -7.40 -14.46
C GLY A 267 21.30 -6.36 -13.40
N VAL A 268 20.97 -6.58 -12.13
CA VAL A 268 21.39 -5.66 -11.05
C VAL A 268 22.83 -6.00 -10.67
N GLU A 269 23.72 -5.03 -10.82
CA GLU A 269 25.16 -5.14 -10.52
C GLU A 269 25.41 -4.76 -9.04
N TRP A 270 24.97 -5.62 -8.11
CA TRP A 270 25.05 -5.34 -6.66
C TRP A 270 26.48 -5.06 -6.19
N ASP A 271 27.47 -5.78 -6.75
CA ASP A 271 28.90 -5.61 -6.45
C ASP A 271 29.42 -4.22 -6.88
N TRP A 272 28.84 -3.61 -7.93
CA TRP A 272 29.17 -2.22 -8.32
C TRP A 272 28.95 -1.24 -7.17
N PHE A 273 27.93 -1.44 -6.36
CA PHE A 273 27.57 -0.56 -5.25
C PHE A 273 28.52 -0.66 -4.05
N THR A 274 29.59 -1.42 -4.19
CA THR A 274 30.77 -1.36 -3.31
C THR A 274 31.87 -0.45 -3.89
N LYS A 275 31.48 0.59 -4.64
CA LYS A 275 32.35 1.45 -5.43
C LYS A 275 33.26 0.68 -6.38
N ASP A 276 32.63 -0.15 -7.22
CA ASP A 276 33.30 -1.01 -8.20
C ASP A 276 34.29 -2.01 -7.53
N GLY A 277 33.87 -2.56 -6.39
CA GLY A 277 34.69 -3.54 -5.65
C GLY A 277 35.86 -2.92 -4.86
N SER A 278 36.00 -1.59 -4.84
CA SER A 278 37.12 -0.91 -4.17
C SER A 278 36.92 -0.77 -2.66
N GLU A 279 35.68 -0.91 -2.17
CA GLU A 279 35.35 -0.79 -0.74
C GLU A 279 34.55 -1.98 -0.24
N GLU A 280 34.67 -2.29 1.06
CA GLU A 280 33.86 -3.31 1.74
C GLU A 280 32.60 -2.70 2.36
N ASN A 281 31.97 -1.73 1.68
CA ASN A 281 30.77 -1.04 2.08
C ASN A 281 29.79 -1.02 0.93
N LEU A 282 28.52 -1.32 1.19
CA LEU A 282 27.44 -1.19 0.21
C LEU A 282 26.84 0.22 0.30
N TYR A 283 26.70 0.87 -0.84
CA TYR A 283 26.20 2.24 -0.95
C TYR A 283 24.78 2.28 -1.50
N TRP A 284 23.98 3.21 -0.97
CA TRP A 284 22.57 3.36 -1.30
C TRP A 284 22.36 3.98 -2.68
N HIS A 285 23.12 5.05 -3.00
CA HIS A 285 22.87 5.86 -4.19
C HIS A 285 24.11 5.95 -5.09
N TRP A 286 23.88 5.91 -6.39
CA TRP A 286 24.88 6.29 -7.38
C TRP A 286 24.23 7.16 -8.45
N SER A 287 24.89 8.26 -8.83
CA SER A 287 24.43 9.22 -9.81
C SER A 287 25.31 9.22 -11.04
N LYS A 288 24.71 9.18 -12.22
CA LYS A 288 25.38 9.39 -13.50
C LYS A 288 26.07 10.77 -13.59
N ASN A 289 25.48 11.80 -12.94
CA ASN A 289 25.96 13.18 -12.98
C ASN A 289 26.94 13.52 -11.84
N TYR A 290 26.81 12.87 -10.69
CA TYR A 290 27.53 13.22 -9.47
C TYR A 290 28.31 12.05 -8.85
N GLY A 291 28.26 10.86 -9.45
CA GLY A 291 28.92 9.65 -8.93
C GLY A 291 28.45 9.32 -7.52
N TRP A 292 29.38 9.07 -6.63
CA TRP A 292 29.13 8.70 -5.23
C TRP A 292 28.92 9.90 -4.29
N LYS A 293 28.43 11.04 -4.78
CA LYS A 293 28.34 12.29 -3.99
C LYS A 293 27.46 12.18 -2.75
N MET A 294 26.39 11.39 -2.78
CA MET A 294 25.55 11.10 -1.61
C MET A 294 26.35 10.39 -0.50
N ASN A 295 27.27 9.52 -0.88
CA ASN A 295 28.15 8.78 0.01
C ASN A 295 27.42 8.09 1.19
N HIS A 296 26.19 7.67 0.99
CA HIS A 296 25.33 7.05 1.99
C HIS A 296 25.58 5.54 2.01
N ARG A 297 26.21 5.05 3.08
CA ARG A 297 26.43 3.62 3.30
C ARG A 297 25.16 2.99 3.83
N ILE A 298 24.83 1.78 3.34
CA ILE A 298 23.74 0.97 3.86
C ILE A 298 24.26 0.23 5.08
N LYS A 299 23.88 0.68 6.27
CA LYS A 299 24.39 0.14 7.53
C LYS A 299 23.35 0.28 8.64
N GLY A 300 23.40 -0.59 9.63
CA GLY A 300 22.51 -0.57 10.78
C GLY A 300 21.69 -1.84 10.87
N PHE A 301 20.62 -1.83 11.65
CA PHE A 301 19.54 -2.80 11.54
C PHE A 301 18.24 -2.04 11.34
N ASP A 302 17.85 -1.91 10.10
CA ASP A 302 16.73 -1.12 9.62
C ASP A 302 16.03 -1.82 8.43
N GLU A 303 15.26 -1.10 7.65
CA GLU A 303 14.50 -1.59 6.48
C GLU A 303 15.39 -2.19 5.39
N THR A 304 16.68 -1.85 5.38
CA THR A 304 17.60 -2.17 4.28
C THR A 304 18.17 -3.59 4.32
N PHE A 305 17.80 -4.40 5.31
CA PHE A 305 18.34 -5.76 5.49
C PHE A 305 18.18 -6.64 4.23
N ILE A 306 17.03 -6.56 3.56
CA ILE A 306 16.77 -7.31 2.32
C ILE A 306 17.78 -7.00 1.21
N THR A 307 18.34 -5.78 1.17
CA THR A 307 19.34 -5.38 0.18
C THR A 307 20.57 -6.28 0.25
N TYR A 308 21.05 -6.58 1.46
CA TYR A 308 22.20 -7.49 1.65
C TYR A 308 21.86 -8.93 1.28
N VAL A 309 20.66 -9.41 1.63
CA VAL A 309 20.22 -10.75 1.28
C VAL A 309 20.19 -10.92 -0.25
N LEU A 310 19.59 -9.97 -0.98
CA LEU A 310 19.50 -10.00 -2.43
C LEU A 310 20.85 -9.81 -3.10
N ALA A 311 21.68 -8.94 -2.59
CA ALA A 311 23.03 -8.72 -3.09
C ALA A 311 23.89 -9.99 -2.95
N ALA A 312 23.80 -10.69 -1.81
CA ALA A 312 24.51 -11.97 -1.61
C ALA A 312 23.88 -13.13 -2.43
N ALA A 313 22.57 -13.06 -2.71
CA ALA A 313 21.83 -14.04 -3.50
C ALA A 313 22.04 -13.92 -5.01
N SER A 314 22.66 -12.84 -5.50
CA SER A 314 22.82 -12.58 -6.93
C SER A 314 23.65 -13.68 -7.60
N LYS A 315 23.13 -14.19 -8.73
CA LYS A 315 23.83 -15.22 -9.52
C LYS A 315 24.91 -14.63 -10.44
N THR A 316 24.88 -13.34 -10.68
CA THR A 316 25.75 -12.65 -11.67
C THR A 316 26.71 -11.68 -11.01
N HIS A 317 26.24 -10.93 -10.02
CA HIS A 317 26.95 -9.83 -9.36
C HIS A 317 26.83 -9.92 -7.83
N PRO A 318 27.26 -11.06 -7.20
CA PRO A 318 27.11 -11.23 -5.76
C PRO A 318 28.13 -10.40 -4.97
N ILE A 319 27.71 -9.86 -3.85
CA ILE A 319 28.64 -9.36 -2.82
C ILE A 319 29.18 -10.52 -1.97
N LYS A 320 30.35 -10.32 -1.37
CA LYS A 320 30.88 -11.26 -0.37
C LYS A 320 30.19 -11.04 0.98
N GLY A 321 30.01 -12.10 1.78
CA GLY A 321 29.46 -12.02 3.13
C GLY A 321 30.22 -11.07 4.07
N GLU A 322 31.52 -10.89 3.82
CA GLU A 322 32.36 -9.92 4.56
C GLU A 322 31.85 -8.47 4.46
N VAL A 323 31.22 -8.08 3.34
CA VAL A 323 30.64 -6.74 3.17
C VAL A 323 29.50 -6.51 4.18
N TYR A 324 28.69 -7.55 4.42
CA TYR A 324 27.64 -7.51 5.44
C TYR A 324 28.25 -7.34 6.85
N GLU A 325 29.25 -8.13 7.21
CA GLU A 325 29.90 -8.09 8.51
C GLU A 325 30.62 -6.75 8.77
N LYS A 326 31.31 -6.21 7.77
CA LYS A 326 32.14 -5.01 7.91
C LYS A 326 31.39 -3.71 7.73
N CYS A 327 30.27 -3.70 7.00
CA CYS A 327 29.45 -2.51 6.77
C CYS A 327 28.17 -2.54 7.59
N TYR A 328 27.24 -3.44 7.28
CA TYR A 328 25.90 -3.44 7.88
C TYR A 328 25.95 -3.64 9.39
N LYS A 329 26.67 -4.66 9.85
CA LYS A 329 26.81 -4.96 11.29
C LYS A 329 27.77 -4.00 12.02
N ASN A 330 28.64 -3.31 11.31
CA ASN A 330 29.56 -2.33 11.87
C ASN A 330 28.94 -0.93 11.92
N SER A 331 27.86 -0.81 12.68
CA SER A 331 27.09 0.39 12.86
C SER A 331 26.76 0.61 14.34
N ASP A 332 26.68 1.86 14.75
CA ASP A 332 26.35 2.26 16.13
C ASP A 332 24.92 1.86 16.54
N TYR A 333 24.07 1.50 15.58
CA TYR A 333 22.68 1.11 15.82
C TYR A 333 22.33 -0.29 15.25
N TYR A 334 23.32 -1.17 15.03
CA TYR A 334 23.04 -2.57 14.71
C TYR A 334 22.70 -3.38 15.96
N TYR A 335 23.60 -3.41 16.95
CA TYR A 335 23.36 -4.07 18.22
C TYR A 335 22.69 -3.10 19.20
N ASN A 336 21.64 -3.56 19.89
CA ASN A 336 20.94 -2.79 20.92
C ASN A 336 21.20 -3.38 22.32
N GLY A 337 20.59 -4.52 22.64
CA GLY A 337 20.74 -5.22 23.92
C GLY A 337 20.12 -4.50 25.12
N LYS A 338 19.38 -3.38 24.89
CA LYS A 338 18.63 -2.68 25.94
C LYS A 338 17.26 -3.31 26.16
N SER A 339 16.68 -3.05 27.34
CA SER A 339 15.30 -3.44 27.65
C SER A 339 14.42 -2.20 27.71
N TYR A 340 13.26 -2.25 27.05
CA TYR A 340 12.23 -1.22 27.02
C TYR A 340 10.91 -1.82 27.53
N PHE A 341 10.35 -1.27 28.61
CA PHE A 341 9.12 -1.80 29.22
C PHE A 341 9.21 -3.29 29.58
N GLY A 342 10.42 -3.76 29.97
CA GLY A 342 10.69 -5.16 30.30
C GLY A 342 10.90 -6.08 29.08
N ILE A 343 10.93 -5.54 27.84
CA ILE A 343 11.15 -6.27 26.61
C ILE A 343 12.58 -6.00 26.13
N GLU A 344 13.39 -7.06 25.99
CA GLU A 344 14.74 -6.96 25.44
C GLU A 344 14.69 -6.79 23.91
N LEU A 345 15.48 -5.82 23.40
CA LEU A 345 15.64 -5.58 21.95
C LEU A 345 17.08 -5.89 21.55
N PRO A 346 17.36 -7.02 20.89
CA PRO A 346 18.73 -7.41 20.58
C PRO A 346 19.39 -6.55 19.49
N LEU A 347 18.63 -6.12 18.48
CA LEU A 347 19.13 -5.38 17.32
C LEU A 347 18.29 -4.14 17.03
N GLY A 348 18.94 -3.11 16.47
CA GLY A 348 18.32 -1.89 15.99
C GLY A 348 18.63 -0.67 16.87
N MET A 349 18.14 0.48 16.45
CA MET A 349 18.32 1.73 17.20
C MET A 349 17.47 1.76 18.48
N GLU A 350 17.51 2.87 19.19
CA GLU A 350 16.75 3.06 20.42
C GLU A 350 15.24 2.88 20.17
N TYR A 351 14.55 2.12 21.04
CA TYR A 351 13.17 1.66 20.88
C TYR A 351 12.91 0.88 19.57
N GLY A 352 13.91 0.60 18.75
CA GLY A 352 13.82 -0.07 17.46
C GLY A 352 13.71 0.84 16.24
N GLY A 353 13.49 2.15 16.44
CA GLY A 353 13.18 3.10 15.37
C GLY A 353 11.73 3.00 14.88
N PRO A 354 11.39 3.55 13.72
CA PRO A 354 10.04 3.46 13.13
C PRO A 354 9.71 2.02 12.70
N LEU A 355 8.42 1.64 12.78
CA LEU A 355 8.01 0.24 12.57
C LEU A 355 8.19 -0.27 11.14
N PHE A 356 8.34 0.58 10.15
CA PHE A 356 8.63 0.10 8.79
C PHE A 356 9.95 -0.68 8.71
N PHE A 357 10.89 -0.49 9.64
CA PHE A 357 12.10 -1.33 9.78
C PHE A 357 11.79 -2.80 10.05
N THR A 358 10.62 -3.08 10.61
CA THR A 358 10.14 -4.44 10.90
C THR A 358 9.22 -4.98 9.81
N HIS A 359 8.88 -4.16 8.80
CA HIS A 359 7.98 -4.54 7.73
C HIS A 359 8.66 -4.72 6.37
N TYR A 360 9.37 -3.72 5.84
CA TYR A 360 9.74 -3.67 4.43
C TYR A 360 10.63 -4.81 3.96
N SER A 361 11.70 -5.13 4.69
CA SER A 361 12.52 -6.31 4.38
C SER A 361 11.78 -7.62 4.53
N TRP A 362 10.73 -7.66 5.35
CA TRP A 362 10.04 -8.87 5.80
C TRP A 362 8.73 -9.16 5.05
N LEU A 363 8.44 -8.41 4.01
CA LEU A 363 7.24 -8.64 3.20
C LEU A 363 7.33 -9.96 2.42
N GLY A 364 8.49 -10.26 1.83
CA GLY A 364 8.78 -11.53 1.17
C GLY A 364 9.69 -12.43 1.98
N LEU A 365 10.67 -11.87 2.69
CA LEU A 365 11.59 -12.62 3.53
C LEU A 365 10.91 -13.07 4.82
N ASN A 366 10.74 -14.38 4.99
CA ASN A 366 10.09 -14.94 6.18
C ASN A 366 11.04 -14.93 7.39
N PRO A 367 10.73 -14.19 8.48
CA PRO A 367 11.57 -14.17 9.66
C PRO A 367 11.39 -15.41 10.55
N LYS A 368 10.28 -16.17 10.40
CA LYS A 368 10.01 -17.38 11.20
C LYS A 368 11.05 -18.44 10.91
N GLY A 369 11.80 -18.85 11.93
CA GLY A 369 12.88 -19.81 11.80
C GLY A 369 14.17 -19.29 11.18
N LEU A 370 14.28 -17.95 10.98
CA LEU A 370 15.49 -17.29 10.52
C LEU A 370 16.36 -16.88 11.71
N THR A 371 17.63 -17.32 11.71
CA THR A 371 18.61 -16.98 12.77
C THR A 371 20.03 -16.91 12.22
N ASP A 372 20.87 -16.07 12.84
CA ASP A 372 22.33 -16.06 12.66
C ASP A 372 23.06 -16.85 13.76
N GLY A 373 22.33 -17.67 14.52
CA GLY A 373 22.83 -18.43 15.67
C GLY A 373 22.87 -17.65 16.98
N LYS A 374 22.61 -16.35 16.97
CA LYS A 374 22.56 -15.46 18.14
C LYS A 374 21.20 -14.85 18.35
N VAL A 375 20.54 -14.47 17.27
CA VAL A 375 19.24 -13.78 17.28
C VAL A 375 18.23 -14.59 16.49
N ASP A 376 17.02 -14.74 17.04
CA ASP A 376 15.82 -15.12 16.34
C ASP A 376 15.19 -13.86 15.74
N TYR A 377 15.10 -13.79 14.41
CA TYR A 377 14.66 -12.57 13.72
C TYR A 377 13.14 -12.35 13.81
N PHE A 378 12.36 -13.41 14.00
CA PHE A 378 10.94 -13.27 14.26
C PHE A 378 10.69 -12.65 15.65
N GLU A 379 11.36 -13.18 16.69
CA GLU A 379 11.24 -12.65 18.05
C GLU A 379 11.83 -11.24 18.18
N ARG A 380 12.89 -10.92 17.44
CA ARG A 380 13.40 -9.54 17.36
C ARG A 380 12.37 -8.57 16.82
N ASN A 381 11.69 -8.94 15.72
CA ASN A 381 10.69 -8.09 15.11
C ASN A 381 9.43 -7.97 15.98
N ARG A 382 9.06 -9.07 16.63
CA ARG A 382 7.99 -9.10 17.62
C ARG A 382 8.28 -8.19 18.81
N ALA A 383 9.51 -8.24 19.34
CA ALA A 383 9.96 -7.34 20.43
C ALA A 383 9.81 -5.87 20.02
N HIS A 384 10.23 -5.49 18.81
CA HIS A 384 10.10 -4.14 18.30
C HIS A 384 8.63 -3.68 18.23
N ALA A 385 7.73 -4.48 17.66
CA ALA A 385 6.30 -4.17 17.59
C ALA A 385 5.68 -4.04 18.99
N LEU A 386 6.02 -4.94 19.92
CA LEU A 386 5.53 -4.88 21.30
C LEU A 386 6.08 -3.67 22.08
N ILE A 387 7.29 -3.20 21.79
CA ILE A 387 7.85 -1.98 22.39
C ILE A 387 7.01 -0.76 21.98
N HIS A 388 6.61 -0.65 20.71
CA HIS A 388 5.73 0.42 20.25
C HIS A 388 4.35 0.36 20.90
N TYR A 389 3.76 -0.83 20.96
CA TYR A 389 2.51 -1.06 21.67
C TYR A 389 2.60 -0.62 23.14
N LYS A 390 3.64 -1.07 23.86
CA LYS A 390 3.84 -0.73 25.26
C LYS A 390 4.11 0.76 25.46
N TYR A 391 4.82 1.40 24.53
CA TYR A 391 5.01 2.85 24.56
C TYR A 391 3.67 3.60 24.51
N ALA A 392 2.78 3.20 23.62
CA ALA A 392 1.46 3.81 23.54
C ALA A 392 0.59 3.54 24.78
N VAL A 393 0.68 2.33 25.37
CA VAL A 393 -0.04 1.97 26.60
C VAL A 393 0.47 2.77 27.81
N GLU A 394 1.79 2.89 27.99
CA GLU A 394 2.41 3.69 29.05
C GLU A 394 2.23 5.19 28.82
N ASN A 395 2.16 5.60 27.55
CA ASN A 395 1.90 6.96 27.09
C ASN A 395 2.71 8.05 27.84
N PRO A 396 4.05 7.99 27.82
CA PRO A 396 4.90 8.84 28.68
C PRO A 396 4.76 10.34 28.37
N LYS A 397 4.35 10.70 27.17
CA LYS A 397 4.10 12.10 26.78
C LYS A 397 2.63 12.52 26.93
N GLN A 398 1.75 11.64 27.41
CA GLN A 398 0.33 11.90 27.69
C GLN A 398 -0.46 12.35 26.45
N HIS A 399 -0.19 11.77 25.29
CA HIS A 399 -0.94 12.06 24.07
C HIS A 399 -2.38 11.55 24.17
N LYS A 400 -3.30 12.34 23.67
CA LYS A 400 -4.72 11.96 23.62
C LYS A 400 -4.90 10.69 22.79
N GLY A 401 -5.66 9.73 23.29
CA GLY A 401 -6.05 8.52 22.60
C GLY A 401 -5.01 7.39 22.59
N PHE A 402 -3.76 7.64 22.92
CA PHE A 402 -2.76 6.58 23.02
C PHE A 402 -3.14 5.54 24.06
N GLY A 403 -2.99 4.27 23.70
CA GLY A 403 -3.38 3.14 24.53
C GLY A 403 -3.35 1.83 23.77
N PRO A 404 -3.97 0.78 24.33
CA PRO A 404 -4.01 -0.54 23.70
C PRO A 404 -4.78 -0.55 22.38
N ASP A 405 -5.69 0.40 22.18
CA ASP A 405 -6.53 0.50 20.98
C ASP A 405 -5.96 1.42 19.91
N LEU A 406 -4.99 2.27 20.25
CA LEU A 406 -4.41 3.24 19.31
C LEU A 406 -2.91 3.35 19.53
N TRP A 407 -2.14 2.74 18.64
CA TRP A 407 -0.68 2.66 18.66
C TRP A 407 -0.10 2.47 17.26
N GLY A 408 1.21 2.52 17.14
CA GLY A 408 1.95 2.27 15.91
C GLY A 408 2.53 3.55 15.33
N PHE A 409 3.87 3.61 15.31
CA PHE A 409 4.63 4.77 14.88
C PHE A 409 5.55 4.38 13.73
N THR A 410 5.45 5.12 12.63
CA THR A 410 6.30 4.92 11.45
C THR A 410 6.46 6.24 10.70
N SER A 411 7.23 6.25 9.62
CA SER A 411 7.24 7.41 8.73
C SER A 411 5.88 7.54 8.05
N SER A 412 5.31 8.73 8.10
CA SER A 412 4.00 9.03 7.52
C SER A 412 3.82 10.53 7.31
N ASP A 413 2.79 10.91 6.57
CA ASP A 413 2.38 12.30 6.45
C ASP A 413 1.89 12.84 7.80
N ASP A 414 2.35 14.02 8.18
CA ASP A 414 1.94 14.70 9.40
C ASP A 414 1.29 16.03 9.06
N MET A 415 0.15 16.33 9.70
CA MET A 415 -0.60 17.55 9.43
C MET A 415 0.16 18.82 9.80
N MET A 416 1.08 18.74 10.76
CA MET A 416 1.81 19.91 11.28
C MET A 416 3.15 20.14 10.59
N VAL A 417 3.87 19.04 10.26
CA VAL A 417 5.29 19.12 9.83
C VAL A 417 5.58 18.43 8.49
N GLY A 418 4.56 17.85 7.83
CA GLY A 418 4.72 17.09 6.59
C GLY A 418 5.24 15.68 6.85
N TYR A 419 5.79 15.03 5.81
CA TYR A 419 6.28 13.65 5.94
C TYR A 419 7.40 13.55 6.96
N THR A 420 7.19 12.73 8.00
CA THR A 420 8.09 12.65 9.17
C THR A 420 8.17 11.23 9.70
N SER A 421 9.38 10.86 10.18
CA SER A 421 9.62 9.55 10.78
C SER A 421 9.27 9.56 12.26
N HIS A 422 8.02 9.18 12.58
CA HIS A 422 7.56 9.05 13.95
C HIS A 422 8.08 7.77 14.58
N HIS A 423 8.70 7.86 15.76
CA HIS A 423 9.05 6.70 16.57
C HIS A 423 9.32 7.10 18.03
N PRO A 424 9.16 6.16 18.99
CA PRO A 424 9.38 6.42 20.41
C PRO A 424 10.75 7.01 20.71
N GLY A 425 10.83 7.85 21.74
CA GLY A 425 12.10 8.39 22.26
C GLY A 425 12.64 9.60 21.49
N THR A 426 11.91 10.15 20.51
CA THR A 426 12.33 11.30 19.71
C THR A 426 11.34 12.47 19.80
N ASP A 427 11.77 13.64 19.34
CA ASP A 427 10.89 14.82 19.20
C ASP A 427 9.88 14.67 18.04
N ALA A 428 10.17 13.79 17.08
CA ALA A 428 9.25 13.45 16.00
C ALA A 428 8.03 12.65 16.49
N GLU A 429 8.08 12.03 17.68
CA GLU A 429 6.90 11.44 18.31
C GLU A 429 6.07 12.58 18.95
N ASN A 430 5.03 13.02 18.25
CA ASN A 430 4.22 14.21 18.54
C ASN A 430 2.73 13.92 18.73
N GLY A 431 2.35 12.66 18.91
CA GLY A 431 0.95 12.22 19.05
C GLY A 431 0.33 11.70 17.76
N THR A 432 1.12 11.63 16.67
CA THR A 432 0.67 11.04 15.40
C THR A 432 0.89 9.53 15.41
N VAL A 433 -0.13 8.78 15.01
CA VAL A 433 -0.09 7.34 14.74
C VAL A 433 -0.37 7.07 13.27
N SER A 434 0.16 5.96 12.78
CA SER A 434 -0.03 5.53 11.39
C SER A 434 -0.71 4.16 11.38
N PRO A 435 -1.91 4.04 10.79
CA PRO A 435 -2.63 2.76 10.73
C PRO A 435 -1.77 1.62 10.17
N THR A 436 -0.95 1.89 9.15
CA THR A 436 -0.03 0.91 8.57
C THR A 436 0.88 0.28 9.62
N ALA A 437 1.37 1.04 10.59
CA ALA A 437 2.34 0.57 11.58
C ALA A 437 1.76 -0.53 12.47
N ALA A 438 0.56 -0.34 13.02
CA ALA A 438 -0.11 -1.33 13.85
C ALA A 438 -0.64 -2.52 13.02
N ILE A 439 -1.28 -2.25 11.88
CA ILE A 439 -1.91 -3.28 11.03
C ILE A 439 -0.85 -4.20 10.42
N SER A 440 0.24 -3.64 9.89
CA SER A 440 1.31 -4.43 9.27
C SER A 440 2.13 -5.24 10.28
N SER A 441 2.01 -4.92 11.58
CA SER A 441 2.62 -5.71 12.66
C SER A 441 1.83 -6.98 13.03
N ILE A 442 0.69 -7.25 12.38
CA ILE A 442 -0.24 -8.36 12.71
C ILE A 442 0.44 -9.74 12.74
N VAL A 443 1.46 -9.96 11.93
CA VAL A 443 2.20 -11.24 11.92
C VAL A 443 3.01 -11.45 13.20
N TYR A 444 3.34 -10.38 13.92
CA TYR A 444 4.14 -10.36 15.15
C TYR A 444 3.29 -10.20 16.41
N THR A 445 2.25 -9.39 16.33
CA THR A 445 1.40 -8.96 17.45
C THR A 445 -0.08 -9.05 17.07
N PRO A 446 -0.60 -10.26 16.78
CA PRO A 446 -1.94 -10.42 16.20
C PRO A 446 -3.06 -9.88 17.13
N GLU A 447 -2.96 -10.07 18.43
CA GLU A 447 -3.99 -9.62 19.38
C GLU A 447 -4.02 -8.09 19.46
N GLU A 448 -2.87 -7.45 19.64
CA GLU A 448 -2.71 -6.01 19.74
C GLU A 448 -3.05 -5.30 18.42
N SER A 449 -2.62 -5.88 17.29
CA SER A 449 -2.92 -5.36 15.96
C SER A 449 -4.40 -5.45 15.62
N LEU A 450 -5.07 -6.57 15.92
CA LEU A 450 -6.51 -6.72 15.72
C LEU A 450 -7.32 -5.79 16.64
N GLN A 451 -6.88 -5.57 17.88
CA GLN A 451 -7.51 -4.64 18.80
C GLN A 451 -7.46 -3.20 18.23
N CYS A 452 -6.30 -2.77 17.78
CA CYS A 452 -6.13 -1.48 17.13
C CYS A 452 -6.96 -1.37 15.82
N LEU A 453 -6.93 -2.39 14.98
CA LEU A 453 -7.69 -2.42 13.73
C LEU A 453 -9.21 -2.31 13.96
N ARG A 454 -9.75 -2.99 14.99
CA ARG A 454 -11.17 -2.85 15.36
C ARG A 454 -11.50 -1.42 15.74
N HIS A 455 -10.68 -0.79 16.59
CA HIS A 455 -10.88 0.60 17.00
C HIS A 455 -10.80 1.57 15.81
N LEU A 456 -9.77 1.44 14.98
CA LEU A 456 -9.60 2.26 13.79
C LEU A 456 -10.80 2.15 12.83
N TYR A 457 -11.37 0.97 12.67
CA TYR A 457 -12.47 0.77 11.72
C TYR A 457 -13.84 1.02 12.33
N TYR A 458 -14.15 0.47 13.51
CA TYR A 458 -15.51 0.54 14.07
C TYR A 458 -15.80 1.85 14.78
N ASP A 459 -14.79 2.46 15.42
CA ASP A 459 -14.98 3.67 16.22
C ASP A 459 -14.53 4.93 15.48
N LEU A 460 -13.51 4.82 14.63
CA LEU A 460 -12.89 5.96 13.94
C LEU A 460 -13.07 5.91 12.40
N GLY A 461 -13.75 4.90 11.84
CA GLY A 461 -13.76 4.61 10.41
C GLY A 461 -14.18 5.80 9.54
N GLU A 462 -15.22 6.54 9.93
CA GLU A 462 -15.66 7.74 9.21
C GLU A 462 -14.54 8.80 9.07
N THR A 463 -13.61 8.82 10.06
CA THR A 463 -12.49 9.77 10.08
C THR A 463 -11.27 9.24 9.34
N VAL A 464 -10.90 7.97 9.56
CA VAL A 464 -9.58 7.43 9.17
C VAL A 464 -9.61 6.48 7.98
N PHE A 465 -10.80 6.11 7.46
CA PHE A 465 -10.95 5.14 6.38
C PHE A 465 -11.64 5.75 5.16
N GLY A 466 -11.09 5.49 3.98
CA GLY A 466 -11.60 6.01 2.72
C GLY A 466 -11.64 4.97 1.60
N PRO A 467 -11.79 5.40 0.33
CA PRO A 467 -12.00 4.51 -0.82
C PRO A 467 -10.90 3.48 -1.08
N MET A 468 -9.69 3.69 -0.56
CA MET A 468 -8.54 2.79 -0.72
C MET A 468 -8.02 2.27 0.64
N GLY A 469 -8.89 2.20 1.66
CA GLY A 469 -8.55 1.73 2.99
C GLY A 469 -8.20 2.85 3.97
N PHE A 470 -7.35 2.56 4.94
CA PHE A 470 -6.95 3.53 5.94
C PHE A 470 -6.05 4.62 5.35
N TYR A 471 -6.32 5.87 5.74
CA TYR A 471 -5.45 7.00 5.44
C TYR A 471 -4.11 6.87 6.18
N ASP A 472 -3.12 7.63 5.73
CA ASP A 472 -1.73 7.48 6.11
C ASP A 472 -1.45 7.74 7.59
N SER A 473 -2.08 8.78 8.16
CA SER A 473 -1.84 9.15 9.55
C SER A 473 -3.07 9.73 10.26
N TYR A 474 -3.04 9.64 11.58
CA TYR A 474 -4.07 10.15 12.48
C TYR A 474 -3.46 10.73 13.76
N ASN A 475 -3.86 11.95 14.14
CA ASN A 475 -3.47 12.57 15.41
C ASN A 475 -4.71 13.06 16.16
N PRO A 476 -5.18 12.33 17.18
CA PRO A 476 -6.39 12.68 17.92
C PRO A 476 -6.26 13.93 18.80
N SER A 477 -5.04 14.44 19.00
CA SER A 477 -4.78 15.65 19.79
C SER A 477 -5.11 16.93 19.01
N LEU A 478 -5.21 16.85 17.68
CA LEU A 478 -5.55 17.98 16.82
C LEU A 478 -7.05 18.26 16.83
N VAL A 479 -7.43 19.46 16.37
CA VAL A 479 -8.84 19.85 16.26
C VAL A 479 -9.55 19.01 15.21
N GLU A 480 -10.86 18.85 15.39
CA GLU A 480 -11.71 18.14 14.44
C GLU A 480 -11.54 18.69 13.01
N GLY A 481 -11.46 17.80 12.03
CA GLY A 481 -11.20 18.14 10.64
C GLY A 481 -9.72 18.32 10.27
N GLN A 482 -8.81 18.39 11.24
CA GLN A 482 -7.36 18.44 11.04
C GLN A 482 -6.62 17.22 11.60
N GLN A 483 -7.35 16.21 12.04
CA GLN A 483 -6.78 15.04 12.71
C GLN A 483 -6.16 14.04 11.75
N VAL A 484 -6.48 14.10 10.47
CA VAL A 484 -6.10 13.10 9.45
C VAL A 484 -5.53 13.80 8.23
N VAL A 485 -4.40 13.31 7.76
CA VAL A 485 -3.95 13.58 6.39
C VAL A 485 -4.59 12.53 5.48
N LYS A 486 -5.57 12.97 4.67
CA LYS A 486 -6.30 12.07 3.74
C LYS A 486 -5.45 11.73 2.52
N SER A 487 -4.33 11.06 2.76
CA SER A 487 -3.41 10.56 1.76
C SER A 487 -3.22 9.05 1.87
N TYR A 488 -2.72 8.46 0.81
CA TYR A 488 -2.27 7.07 0.72
C TYR A 488 -0.89 7.09 0.08
N LEU A 489 0.06 6.35 0.63
CA LEU A 489 1.40 6.18 0.11
C LEU A 489 1.61 4.71 -0.28
N ALA A 490 2.26 4.46 -1.41
CA ALA A 490 2.49 3.08 -1.87
C ALA A 490 3.26 2.24 -0.85
N ILE A 491 4.27 2.86 -0.23
CA ILE A 491 5.13 2.18 0.76
C ILE A 491 4.42 1.86 2.08
N ASP A 492 3.30 2.53 2.38
CA ASP A 492 2.49 2.29 3.57
C ASP A 492 1.29 1.36 3.30
N GLN A 493 0.70 1.47 2.11
CA GLN A 493 -0.40 0.58 1.69
C GLN A 493 0.08 -0.85 1.42
N GLY A 494 1.26 -1.01 0.81
CA GLY A 494 1.82 -2.32 0.51
C GLY A 494 1.95 -3.24 1.72
N PRO A 495 2.61 -2.80 2.81
CA PRO A 495 2.75 -3.59 4.03
C PRO A 495 1.42 -4.05 4.64
N ILE A 496 0.37 -3.22 4.63
CA ILE A 496 -0.96 -3.61 5.12
C ILE A 496 -1.46 -4.85 4.38
N ALA A 497 -1.54 -4.78 3.04
CA ALA A 497 -2.09 -5.86 2.23
C ALA A 497 -1.25 -7.13 2.33
N VAL A 498 0.09 -6.99 2.30
CA VAL A 498 1.05 -8.10 2.29
C VAL A 498 1.12 -8.80 3.64
N MET A 499 1.19 -8.05 4.75
CA MET A 499 1.30 -8.64 6.08
C MET A 499 -0.01 -9.28 6.54
N ILE A 500 -1.17 -8.74 6.16
CA ILE A 500 -2.44 -9.43 6.35
C ILE A 500 -2.43 -10.78 5.63
N GLU A 501 -1.95 -10.84 4.37
CA GLU A 501 -1.88 -12.11 3.64
C GLU A 501 -0.89 -13.09 4.29
N ASN A 502 0.27 -12.62 4.71
CA ASN A 502 1.25 -13.46 5.40
C ASN A 502 0.72 -13.98 6.76
N TYR A 503 -0.08 -13.19 7.46
CA TYR A 503 -0.78 -13.63 8.68
C TYR A 503 -1.81 -14.73 8.37
N ARG A 504 -2.63 -14.54 7.32
CA ARG A 504 -3.73 -15.45 6.95
C ARG A 504 -3.25 -16.76 6.35
N SER A 505 -2.17 -16.75 5.53
CA SER A 505 -1.78 -17.90 4.71
C SER A 505 -0.28 -18.14 4.54
N SER A 506 0.56 -17.16 4.89
CA SER A 506 2.01 -17.16 4.59
C SER A 506 2.35 -17.15 3.10
N LEU A 507 1.40 -16.88 2.21
CA LEU A 507 1.54 -17.01 0.75
C LEU A 507 2.78 -16.31 0.21
N LEU A 508 2.98 -15.03 0.56
CA LEU A 508 4.04 -14.22 -0.04
C LEU A 508 5.41 -14.61 0.52
N TRP A 509 5.48 -15.00 1.79
CA TRP A 509 6.67 -15.61 2.37
C TRP A 509 7.02 -16.92 1.69
N ASP A 510 6.06 -17.81 1.48
CA ASP A 510 6.30 -19.11 0.83
C ASP A 510 6.75 -18.94 -0.62
N LEU A 511 6.16 -18.00 -1.36
CA LEU A 511 6.57 -17.69 -2.73
C LEU A 511 8.01 -17.18 -2.78
N PHE A 512 8.32 -16.12 -2.04
CA PHE A 512 9.66 -15.50 -2.06
C PHE A 512 10.74 -16.50 -1.59
N MET A 513 10.51 -17.17 -0.47
CA MET A 513 11.44 -18.13 0.12
C MET A 513 11.62 -19.41 -0.72
N SER A 514 10.71 -19.70 -1.66
CA SER A 514 10.85 -20.81 -2.60
C SER A 514 11.90 -20.56 -3.70
N ALA A 515 12.39 -19.33 -3.84
CA ALA A 515 13.45 -19.00 -4.79
C ALA A 515 14.81 -19.51 -4.27
N PRO A 516 15.48 -20.42 -4.99
CA PRO A 516 16.68 -21.10 -4.47
C PRO A 516 17.82 -20.14 -4.13
N GLU A 517 17.94 -19.03 -4.87
CA GLU A 517 18.98 -18.02 -4.62
C GLU A 517 18.85 -17.34 -3.26
N ILE A 518 17.65 -17.25 -2.70
CA ILE A 518 17.43 -16.62 -1.40
C ILE A 518 18.12 -17.44 -0.30
N GLN A 519 18.01 -18.78 -0.36
CA GLN A 519 18.72 -19.65 0.58
C GLN A 519 20.24 -19.49 0.45
N ILE A 520 20.75 -19.42 -0.78
CA ILE A 520 22.18 -19.20 -1.05
C ILE A 520 22.64 -17.86 -0.47
N GLY A 521 21.85 -16.80 -0.66
CA GLY A 521 22.15 -15.47 -0.11
C GLY A 521 22.19 -15.46 1.42
N LEU A 522 21.19 -16.08 2.05
CA LEU A 522 21.14 -16.20 3.51
C LEU A 522 22.34 -16.98 4.07
N GLU A 523 22.68 -18.12 3.49
CA GLU A 523 23.84 -18.94 3.88
C GLU A 523 25.15 -18.16 3.70
N ALA A 524 25.32 -17.40 2.61
CA ALA A 524 26.49 -16.57 2.35
C ALA A 524 26.68 -15.45 3.39
N LEU A 525 25.58 -14.99 4.01
CA LEU A 525 25.59 -14.01 5.10
C LEU A 525 25.65 -14.63 6.50
N GLY A 526 25.76 -15.97 6.59
CA GLY A 526 25.85 -16.70 7.86
C GLY A 526 24.52 -16.98 8.55
N PHE A 527 23.40 -16.88 7.83
CA PHE A 527 22.07 -17.21 8.35
C PHE A 527 21.74 -18.69 8.15
N THR A 528 20.90 -19.19 9.04
CA THR A 528 20.17 -20.44 8.86
C THR A 528 18.67 -20.17 8.84
N TYR A 529 17.95 -20.86 7.97
CA TYR A 529 16.50 -20.80 7.87
C TYR A 529 15.91 -22.21 8.03
N LYS A 530 14.99 -22.37 8.97
CA LYS A 530 14.26 -23.61 9.21
C LYS A 530 12.77 -23.34 9.01
N LYS A 531 12.20 -23.92 7.95
CA LYS A 531 10.76 -23.89 7.71
C LYS A 531 9.99 -24.72 8.74
#